data_c9528f3f00062c75d54ba4aaaccba967
#
_entry.id   c9528f3f00062c75d54ba4aaaccba967
#
_cell.length_a   1.000
_cell.length_b   1.000
_cell.length_c   1.000
_cell.angle_alpha   90.00
_cell.angle_beta   90.00
_cell.angle_gamma   90.00
#
_symmetry.space_group_name_H-M   'P 1'
#
loop_
_entity.id
_entity.type
_entity.pdbx_description
1 polymer ?
#
loop_
_entity_poly.entity_id
_entity_poly.type
_entity_poly.pdbx_seq_one_letter_code
_entity_poly.pdbx_strand_id
1 'polypeptide(L)'
;MKRYVIDSSSLMKFEDQFPKDILPSLWGEVYKLFEEGKAFSVRAVYEELEDSQELWSGYKDYFRELTVEETQAMGKILTDLKFEIFKNHGKSEGPWADPHLIACAMVDELVIVVTEENLNRTPQRKIAYVCKELGIRCINFVEFLREVEVKV
;
A
#
# COMPACT_ATOMS: atom_id res chain seq x y z
N MET A 1 16.59 -4.97 6.01
CA MET A 1 15.48 -4.54 6.88
C MET A 1 14.19 -4.49 6.07
N LYS A 2 13.15 -5.13 6.55
CA LYS A 2 11.84 -5.12 5.87
C LYS A 2 11.23 -3.73 5.88
N ARG A 3 10.59 -3.36 4.78
CA ARG A 3 9.84 -2.12 4.64
C ARG A 3 8.44 -2.46 4.13
N TYR A 4 7.48 -1.66 4.54
CA TYR A 4 6.07 -1.94 4.25
C TYR A 4 5.48 -0.78 3.47
N VAL A 5 4.96 -1.08 2.27
CA VAL A 5 4.27 -0.09 1.45
C VAL A 5 2.77 -0.23 1.68
N ILE A 6 2.13 0.86 2.14
CA ILE A 6 0.77 0.82 2.66
C ILE A 6 -0.23 1.32 1.61
N ASP A 7 -1.24 0.51 1.32
CA ASP A 7 -2.33 0.84 0.40
C ASP A 7 -3.35 1.77 1.07
N SER A 8 -4.08 2.53 0.26
CA SER A 8 -5.15 3.41 0.74
C SER A 8 -6.23 2.64 1.51
N SER A 9 -6.58 1.43 1.07
CA SER A 9 -7.58 0.59 1.75
C SER A 9 -7.19 0.32 3.20
N SER A 10 -5.91 0.09 3.46
CA SER A 10 -5.39 -0.14 4.82
C SER A 10 -5.43 1.12 5.66
N LEU A 11 -5.06 2.27 5.10
CA LEU A 11 -5.08 3.55 5.81
C LEU A 11 -6.51 3.98 6.13
N MET A 12 -7.44 3.77 5.22
CA MET A 12 -8.86 4.10 5.44
C MET A 12 -9.49 3.19 6.49
N LYS A 13 -9.16 1.91 6.48
CA LYS A 13 -9.64 0.97 7.50
C LYS A 13 -9.07 1.33 8.87
N PHE A 14 -7.81 1.72 8.93
CA PHE A 14 -7.18 2.17 10.17
C PHE A 14 -7.91 3.38 10.74
N GLU A 15 -8.18 4.39 9.93
CA GLU A 15 -8.95 5.57 10.31
C GLU A 15 -10.34 5.21 10.82
N ASP A 16 -11.03 4.32 10.11
CA ASP A 16 -12.40 3.95 10.41
C ASP A 16 -12.53 3.11 11.68
N GLN A 17 -11.66 2.14 11.86
CA GLN A 17 -11.73 1.19 12.98
C GLN A 17 -10.96 1.64 14.23
N PHE A 18 -9.98 2.50 14.08
CA PHE A 18 -9.13 2.98 15.17
C PHE A 18 -9.02 4.51 15.10
N PRO A 19 -10.13 5.25 15.37
CA PRO A 19 -10.14 6.70 15.21
C PRO A 19 -9.04 7.40 16.02
N LYS A 20 -8.41 8.39 15.40
CA LYS A 20 -7.27 9.11 15.99
C LYS A 20 -7.62 9.83 17.28
N ASP A 21 -8.83 10.39 17.37
CA ASP A 21 -9.31 11.10 18.56
C ASP A 21 -9.49 10.16 19.76
N ILE A 22 -9.78 8.88 19.51
CA ILE A 22 -9.97 7.88 20.55
C ILE A 22 -8.67 7.16 20.89
N LEU A 23 -7.82 6.91 19.88
CA LEU A 23 -6.60 6.13 20.00
C LEU A 23 -5.37 6.92 19.53
N PRO A 24 -5.11 8.11 20.12
CA PRO A 24 -4.00 8.96 19.66
C PRO A 24 -2.63 8.29 19.82
N SER A 25 -2.42 7.46 20.85
CA SER A 25 -1.15 6.76 21.05
C SER A 25 -0.86 5.78 19.95
N LEU A 26 -1.86 5.05 19.48
CA LEU A 26 -1.71 4.11 18.36
C LEU A 26 -1.33 4.86 17.08
N TRP A 27 -2.01 5.97 16.79
CA TRP A 27 -1.68 6.82 15.65
C TRP A 27 -0.27 7.36 15.73
N GLY A 28 0.17 7.78 16.91
CA GLY A 28 1.54 8.23 17.14
C GLY A 28 2.57 7.14 16.82
N GLU A 29 2.30 5.90 17.22
CA GLU A 29 3.19 4.78 16.92
C GLU A 29 3.23 4.49 15.41
N VAL A 30 2.10 4.57 14.72
CA VAL A 30 2.05 4.38 13.27
C VAL A 30 2.80 5.50 12.54
N TYR A 31 2.58 6.75 12.91
CA TYR A 31 3.33 7.88 12.33
C TYR A 31 4.84 7.68 12.50
N LYS A 32 5.26 7.20 13.67
CA LYS A 32 6.66 6.93 13.95
C LYS A 32 7.27 5.90 13.00
N LEU A 33 6.49 4.89 12.60
CA LEU A 33 6.94 3.90 11.62
C LEU A 33 7.28 4.55 10.27
N PHE A 34 6.49 5.53 9.84
CA PHE A 34 6.79 6.31 8.64
C PHE A 34 8.07 7.13 8.83
N GLU A 35 8.21 7.80 9.97
CA GLU A 35 9.39 8.62 10.27
C GLU A 35 10.68 7.77 10.30
N GLU A 36 10.57 6.53 10.77
CA GLU A 36 11.70 5.61 10.84
C GLU A 36 12.00 4.89 9.51
N GLY A 37 11.16 5.10 8.49
CA GLY A 37 11.31 4.46 7.19
C GLY A 37 10.89 2.99 7.14
N LYS A 38 10.26 2.47 8.20
CA LYS A 38 9.74 1.11 8.22
C LYS A 38 8.45 0.99 7.41
N ALA A 39 7.67 2.06 7.38
CA ALA A 39 6.48 2.16 6.54
C ALA A 39 6.63 3.34 5.59
N PHE A 40 6.03 3.21 4.42
CA PHE A 40 5.94 4.28 3.45
C PHE A 40 4.75 4.03 2.54
N SER A 41 4.46 4.98 1.67
CA SER A 41 3.45 4.79 0.64
C SER A 41 3.88 5.51 -0.63
N VAL A 42 2.96 5.65 -1.56
CA VAL A 42 3.23 6.31 -2.84
C VAL A 42 2.25 7.46 -3.04
N ARG A 43 2.63 8.43 -3.86
CA ARG A 43 1.82 9.63 -4.09
C ARG A 43 0.41 9.29 -4.61
N ALA A 44 0.28 8.25 -5.44
CA ALA A 44 -1.02 7.82 -5.94
C ALA A 44 -1.96 7.39 -4.81
N VAL A 45 -1.44 6.79 -3.73
CA VAL A 45 -2.23 6.45 -2.54
C VAL A 45 -2.71 7.73 -1.84
N TYR A 46 -1.84 8.73 -1.71
CA TYR A 46 -2.21 10.00 -1.10
C TYR A 46 -3.39 10.65 -1.85
N GLU A 47 -3.37 10.60 -3.17
CA GLU A 47 -4.45 11.12 -4.00
C GLU A 47 -5.75 10.35 -3.78
N GLU A 48 -5.67 9.03 -3.58
CA GLU A 48 -6.86 8.20 -3.30
C GLU A 48 -7.49 8.48 -1.94
N LEU A 49 -6.74 9.04 -0.99
CA LEU A 49 -7.25 9.31 0.36
C LEU A 49 -8.31 10.41 0.39
N GLU A 50 -8.32 11.31 -0.59
CA GLU A 50 -9.32 12.40 -0.69
C GLU A 50 -9.44 13.17 0.63
N ASP A 51 -10.60 13.12 1.29
CA ASP A 51 -10.84 13.84 2.54
C ASP A 51 -9.95 13.37 3.69
N SER A 52 -9.49 12.13 3.64
CA SER A 52 -8.59 11.56 4.64
C SER A 52 -7.16 12.09 4.54
N GLN A 53 -6.83 12.83 3.51
CA GLN A 53 -5.51 13.45 3.34
C GLN A 53 -5.13 14.32 4.54
N GLU A 54 -6.10 14.94 5.18
CA GLU A 54 -5.87 15.81 6.32
C GLU A 54 -5.11 15.10 7.45
N LEU A 55 -5.43 13.85 7.70
CA LEU A 55 -4.77 13.04 8.74
C LEU A 55 -3.31 12.76 8.41
N TRP A 56 -2.93 12.84 7.15
CA TRP A 56 -1.61 12.48 6.65
C TRP A 56 -0.85 13.68 6.07
N SER A 57 -1.40 14.91 6.18
CA SER A 57 -0.81 16.09 5.55
C SER A 57 0.61 16.41 6.03
N GLY A 58 0.90 16.17 7.31
CA GLY A 58 2.26 16.33 7.86
C GLY A 58 3.22 15.22 7.44
N TYR A 59 2.72 14.19 6.78
CA TYR A 59 3.48 13.00 6.38
C TYR A 59 3.46 12.78 4.87
N LYS A 60 3.07 13.81 4.10
CA LYS A 60 2.95 13.73 2.65
C LYS A 60 4.24 13.27 1.97
N ASP A 61 5.40 13.66 2.48
CA ASP A 61 6.69 13.28 1.91
C ASP A 61 6.97 11.78 2.00
N TYR A 62 6.30 11.07 2.91
CA TYR A 62 6.40 9.62 3.03
C TYR A 62 5.48 8.89 2.04
N PHE A 63 4.66 9.64 1.30
CA PHE A 63 3.89 9.18 0.13
C PHE A 63 4.68 9.63 -1.10
N ARG A 64 5.70 8.87 -1.45
CA ARG A 64 6.73 9.32 -2.39
C ARG A 64 6.39 9.04 -3.85
N GLU A 65 7.02 9.75 -4.73
CA GLU A 65 6.97 9.47 -6.16
C GLU A 65 7.71 8.16 -6.45
N LEU A 66 7.37 7.51 -7.55
CA LEU A 66 8.07 6.31 -8.00
C LEU A 66 9.46 6.68 -8.53
N THR A 67 10.42 5.79 -8.29
CA THR A 67 11.72 5.89 -8.94
C THR A 67 11.60 5.51 -10.42
N VAL A 68 12.65 5.75 -11.20
CA VAL A 68 12.68 5.32 -12.61
C VAL A 68 12.54 3.80 -12.70
N GLU A 69 13.24 3.06 -11.85
CA GLU A 69 13.17 1.59 -11.82
C GLU A 69 11.77 1.09 -11.50
N GLU A 70 11.10 1.73 -10.54
CA GLU A 70 9.73 1.39 -10.17
C GLU A 70 8.75 1.70 -11.30
N THR A 71 8.93 2.81 -11.98
CA THR A 71 8.11 3.17 -13.14
C THR A 71 8.27 2.14 -14.26
N GLN A 72 9.48 1.68 -14.51
CA GLN A 72 9.75 0.62 -15.48
C GLN A 72 9.09 -0.70 -15.07
N ALA A 73 9.18 -1.05 -13.79
CA ALA A 73 8.53 -2.25 -13.26
C ALA A 73 7.01 -2.18 -13.42
N MET A 74 6.42 -1.01 -13.16
CA MET A 74 4.99 -0.79 -13.36
C MET A 74 4.61 -1.00 -14.83
N GLY A 75 5.43 -0.51 -15.75
CA GLY A 75 5.21 -0.70 -17.19
C GLY A 75 5.17 -2.19 -17.58
N LYS A 76 6.00 -3.01 -16.94
CA LYS A 76 6.01 -4.46 -17.18
C LYS A 76 4.70 -5.11 -16.73
N ILE A 77 4.16 -4.71 -15.59
CA ILE A 77 2.87 -5.21 -15.10
C ILE A 77 1.76 -4.85 -16.09
N LEU A 78 1.72 -3.59 -16.50
CA LEU A 78 0.64 -3.06 -17.33
C LEU A 78 0.67 -3.54 -18.78
N THR A 79 1.80 -4.09 -19.23
CA THR A 79 1.93 -4.65 -20.57
C THR A 79 1.94 -6.18 -20.60
N ASP A 80 1.89 -6.83 -19.45
CA ASP A 80 1.87 -8.29 -19.35
C ASP A 80 0.43 -8.78 -19.57
N LEU A 81 0.24 -9.62 -20.59
CA LEU A 81 -1.06 -10.19 -20.93
C LEU A 81 -1.67 -10.99 -19.76
N LYS A 82 -0.84 -11.57 -18.93
CA LYS A 82 -1.24 -12.29 -17.72
C LYS A 82 -2.07 -11.41 -16.77
N PHE A 83 -1.82 -10.11 -16.77
CA PHE A 83 -2.47 -9.15 -15.88
C PHE A 83 -3.46 -8.23 -16.60
N GLU A 84 -3.95 -8.65 -17.76
CA GLU A 84 -4.88 -7.83 -18.56
C GLU A 84 -6.18 -7.53 -17.82
N ILE A 85 -6.71 -8.51 -17.08
CA ILE A 85 -7.95 -8.32 -16.29
C ILE A 85 -7.71 -7.30 -15.18
N PHE A 86 -6.59 -7.38 -14.50
CA PHE A 86 -6.18 -6.42 -13.47
C PHE A 86 -6.08 -4.99 -14.05
N LYS A 87 -5.36 -4.85 -15.15
CA LYS A 87 -5.18 -3.56 -15.84
C LYS A 87 -6.50 -2.95 -16.29
N ASN A 88 -7.38 -3.75 -16.91
CA ASN A 88 -8.66 -3.27 -17.41
C ASN A 88 -9.61 -2.85 -16.30
N HIS A 89 -9.61 -3.57 -15.18
CA HIS A 89 -10.37 -3.19 -14.00
C HIS A 89 -9.91 -1.83 -13.46
N GLY A 90 -8.60 -1.63 -13.32
CA GLY A 90 -8.03 -0.38 -12.83
C GLY A 90 -8.36 0.83 -13.69
N LYS A 91 -8.38 0.66 -15.00
CA LYS A 91 -8.70 1.74 -15.94
C LYS A 91 -10.09 2.32 -15.74
N SER A 92 -11.04 1.52 -15.24
CA SER A 92 -12.41 1.95 -15.02
C SER A 92 -12.64 2.61 -13.65
N GLU A 93 -11.67 2.55 -12.76
CA GLU A 93 -11.80 2.98 -11.36
C GLU A 93 -11.32 4.41 -11.08
N GLY A 94 -10.73 5.11 -12.05
CA GLY A 94 -10.14 6.45 -11.86
C GLY A 94 -8.72 6.37 -11.31
N PRO A 95 -8.31 7.27 -10.38
CA PRO A 95 -6.96 7.21 -9.78
C PRO A 95 -6.70 5.83 -9.17
N TRP A 96 -5.57 5.23 -9.54
CA TRP A 96 -5.35 3.82 -9.22
C TRP A 96 -3.90 3.56 -8.81
N ALA A 97 -3.70 3.34 -7.54
CA ALA A 97 -2.39 3.17 -6.93
C ALA A 97 -1.85 1.75 -6.98
N ASP A 98 -2.69 0.74 -7.20
CA ASP A 98 -2.30 -0.67 -7.11
C ASP A 98 -1.01 -1.02 -7.86
N PRO A 99 -0.84 -0.66 -9.15
CA PRO A 99 0.40 -1.00 -9.86
C PRO A 99 1.62 -0.26 -9.30
N HIS A 100 1.44 0.91 -8.70
CA HIS A 100 2.53 1.65 -8.04
C HIS A 100 3.06 0.88 -6.83
N LEU A 101 2.17 0.33 -6.01
CA LEU A 101 2.51 -0.44 -4.82
C LEU A 101 3.27 -1.72 -5.20
N ILE A 102 2.76 -2.43 -6.20
CA ILE A 102 3.37 -3.66 -6.70
C ILE A 102 4.77 -3.37 -7.24
N ALA A 103 4.92 -2.27 -7.97
CA ALA A 103 6.22 -1.86 -8.55
C ALA A 103 7.28 -1.66 -7.47
N CYS A 104 6.92 -1.06 -6.33
CA CYS A 104 7.85 -0.89 -5.21
C CYS A 104 8.39 -2.24 -4.72
N ALA A 105 7.51 -3.23 -4.61
CA ALA A 105 7.89 -4.56 -4.14
C ALA A 105 8.62 -5.39 -5.21
N MET A 106 8.43 -5.07 -6.50
CA MET A 106 9.18 -5.72 -7.58
C MET A 106 10.64 -5.29 -7.59
N VAL A 107 10.90 -4.03 -7.28
CA VAL A 107 12.25 -3.46 -7.33
C VAL A 107 13.06 -3.81 -6.07
N ASP A 108 12.38 -3.98 -4.94
CA ASP A 108 13.03 -4.27 -3.65
C ASP A 108 12.32 -5.45 -2.98
N GLU A 109 13.01 -6.59 -2.91
CA GLU A 109 12.47 -7.82 -2.32
C GLU A 109 12.17 -7.72 -0.82
N LEU A 110 12.70 -6.71 -0.14
CA LEU A 110 12.42 -6.45 1.27
C LEU A 110 11.12 -5.67 1.49
N VAL A 111 10.50 -5.21 0.42
CA VAL A 111 9.23 -4.48 0.49
C VAL A 111 8.06 -5.46 0.52
N ILE A 112 7.18 -5.26 1.49
CA ILE A 112 5.95 -6.04 1.68
C ILE A 112 4.76 -5.11 1.42
N VAL A 113 3.77 -5.57 0.66
CA VAL A 113 2.56 -4.80 0.35
C VAL A 113 1.54 -5.00 1.48
N VAL A 114 0.99 -3.89 1.98
CA VAL A 114 -0.06 -3.91 3.01
C VAL A 114 -1.37 -3.43 2.39
N THR A 115 -2.35 -4.31 2.32
CA THR A 115 -3.66 -4.03 1.72
C THR A 115 -4.76 -4.80 2.45
N GLU A 116 -6.01 -4.30 2.39
CA GLU A 116 -7.15 -4.95 3.05
C GLU A 116 -7.90 -5.91 2.15
N GLU A 117 -7.40 -6.20 0.96
CA GLU A 117 -8.03 -7.19 0.11
C GLU A 117 -7.99 -8.58 0.73
N ASN A 118 -9.02 -9.38 0.45
CA ASN A 118 -9.08 -10.74 0.97
C ASN A 118 -7.98 -11.61 0.33
N LEU A 119 -6.96 -11.94 1.13
CA LEU A 119 -5.81 -12.71 0.67
C LEU A 119 -6.12 -14.20 0.44
N ASN A 120 -7.27 -14.68 0.92
CA ASN A 120 -7.72 -16.06 0.71
C ASN A 120 -8.46 -16.23 -0.63
N ARG A 121 -8.93 -15.11 -1.21
CA ARG A 121 -9.56 -15.07 -2.52
C ARG A 121 -8.77 -14.08 -3.37
N THR A 122 -8.25 -14.56 -4.49
CA THR A 122 -7.42 -13.73 -5.36
C THR A 122 -8.03 -13.61 -6.75
N PRO A 123 -9.17 -12.87 -6.90
CA PRO A 123 -9.70 -12.61 -8.24
C PRO A 123 -8.65 -11.88 -9.08
N GLN A 124 -8.61 -12.21 -10.36
CA GLN A 124 -7.57 -11.68 -11.27
C GLN A 124 -7.53 -10.16 -11.39
N ARG A 125 -8.62 -9.49 -11.00
CA ARG A 125 -8.69 -8.02 -11.03
C ARG A 125 -8.05 -7.34 -9.82
N LYS A 126 -7.61 -8.10 -8.81
CA LYS A 126 -7.17 -7.58 -7.52
C LYS A 126 -5.65 -7.59 -7.36
N ILE A 127 -5.15 -6.66 -6.54
CA ILE A 127 -3.71 -6.53 -6.23
C ILE A 127 -3.14 -7.83 -5.64
N ALA A 128 -3.91 -8.51 -4.80
CA ALA A 128 -3.46 -9.75 -4.16
C ALA A 128 -3.15 -10.85 -5.18
N TYR A 129 -3.92 -10.92 -6.28
CA TYR A 129 -3.65 -11.87 -7.35
C TYR A 129 -2.29 -11.61 -8.00
N VAL A 130 -2.04 -10.33 -8.34
CA VAL A 130 -0.78 -9.96 -9.00
C VAL A 130 0.40 -10.21 -8.07
N CYS A 131 0.29 -9.86 -6.80
CA CYS A 131 1.34 -10.11 -5.82
C CYS A 131 1.64 -11.61 -5.71
N LYS A 132 0.61 -12.44 -5.64
CA LYS A 132 0.76 -13.90 -5.56
C LYS A 132 1.51 -14.45 -6.78
N GLU A 133 1.13 -14.00 -7.99
CA GLU A 133 1.75 -14.44 -9.23
C GLU A 133 3.23 -14.00 -9.33
N LEU A 134 3.58 -12.86 -8.75
CA LEU A 134 4.93 -12.33 -8.77
C LEU A 134 5.78 -12.74 -7.56
N GLY A 135 5.21 -13.55 -6.64
CA GLY A 135 5.92 -13.95 -5.43
C GLY A 135 6.13 -12.82 -4.44
N ILE A 136 5.29 -11.79 -4.48
CA ILE A 136 5.36 -10.64 -3.57
C ILE A 136 4.52 -10.93 -2.34
N ARG A 137 5.09 -10.70 -1.16
CA ARG A 137 4.38 -10.88 0.09
C ARG A 137 3.36 -9.74 0.28
N CYS A 138 2.14 -10.12 0.67
CA CYS A 138 1.01 -9.22 0.82
C CYS A 138 0.29 -9.53 2.13
N ILE A 139 0.13 -8.54 3.00
CA ILE A 139 -0.48 -8.71 4.32
C ILE A 139 -1.51 -7.61 4.58
N ASN A 140 -2.36 -7.80 5.60
CA ASN A 140 -3.30 -6.76 6.01
C ASN A 140 -2.69 -5.84 7.08
N PHE A 141 -3.41 -4.78 7.45
CA PHE A 141 -2.89 -3.76 8.36
C PHE A 141 -2.65 -4.31 9.78
N VAL A 142 -3.53 -5.16 10.28
CA VAL A 142 -3.37 -5.76 11.61
C VAL A 142 -2.14 -6.67 11.66
N GLU A 143 -1.94 -7.48 10.60
CA GLU A 143 -0.73 -8.30 10.48
C GLU A 143 0.54 -7.43 10.44
N PHE A 144 0.47 -6.30 9.71
CA PHE A 144 1.54 -5.32 9.66
C PHE A 144 1.88 -4.81 11.08
N LEU A 145 0.87 -4.38 11.84
CA LEU A 145 1.08 -3.91 13.22
C LEU A 145 1.74 -4.97 14.10
N ARG A 146 1.36 -6.23 13.94
CA ARG A 146 1.97 -7.35 14.67
C ARG A 146 3.42 -7.56 14.28
N GLU A 147 3.72 -7.51 12.98
CA GLU A 147 5.09 -7.73 12.49
C GLU A 147 6.05 -6.63 12.93
N VAL A 148 5.60 -5.38 13.00
CA VAL A 148 6.42 -4.26 13.48
C VAL A 148 6.33 -4.09 14.99
N GLU A 149 5.59 -4.96 15.67
CA GLU A 149 5.49 -5.02 17.14
C GLU A 149 4.96 -3.75 17.78
N VAL A 150 3.96 -3.11 17.16
CA VAL A 150 3.29 -1.94 17.73
C VAL A 150 2.49 -2.39 18.97
N LYS A 151 2.72 -1.69 20.07
CA LYS A 151 2.01 -1.90 21.34
C LYS A 151 1.68 -0.54 21.96
N VAL A 152 0.49 -0.42 22.44
CA VAL A 152 0.00 0.79 23.13
C VAL A 152 -0.66 0.46 24.46
#